data_3a5898ce4435d1f00ef6c60a08d73ff6
#
_entry.id   3a5898ce4435d1f00ef6c60a08d73ff6
#
_cell.length_a   1.000
_cell.length_b   1.000
_cell.length_c   1.000
_cell.angle_alpha   90.00
_cell.angle_beta   90.00
_cell.angle_gamma   90.00
#
_symmetry.space_group_name_H-M   'P 1'
#
loop_
_entity.id
_entity.type
_entity.pdbx_description
1 polymer ?
#
loop_
_entity_poly.entity_id
_entity_poly.type
_entity_poly.pdbx_seq_one_letter_code
_entity_poly.pdbx_strand_id
1 'polypeptide(L)'
;MNRQSIVFITLFLFLFSCGPKEIRPPSHPAKIAVVLGAGAAKGFAHIGVLKVLESNKIPVHMVVGTSAGSFVGALYAYGFSGFELQKLSFSMERDNIIDFTIPDNGFIKGEKLEGYINSIVKNTPIEKLRIPFYAVATDLQAGKEVVFGSGNTGTAVRASCSVPGIFIPPVIAGRMYVDGGVVSPVAVDAARRFGADIVIAVDISSDITTTAPQGTIETLLQAMSIMYSNLSGIQLARADVVIKPKVGYIGSSDFSKKHEAVLEGEKAALEALPKIKEIVNTLKQEGRLH
;
A
#
# COMPACT_ATOMS: atom_id res chain seq x y z
N MET A 1 92.15 -23.86 -16.27
CA MET A 1 90.83 -23.96 -16.88
C MET A 1 89.80 -23.50 -15.85
N ASN A 2 89.50 -22.20 -15.87
CA ASN A 2 88.52 -21.57 -14.93
C ASN A 2 87.15 -21.55 -15.55
N ARG A 3 86.20 -22.21 -14.93
CA ARG A 3 84.75 -22.04 -15.21
C ARG A 3 84.21 -20.99 -14.29
N GLN A 4 83.87 -19.80 -14.79
CA GLN A 4 83.10 -18.76 -14.09
C GLN A 4 81.62 -19.11 -14.21
N SER A 5 80.93 -19.37 -13.09
CA SER A 5 79.49 -19.54 -13.00
C SER A 5 78.88 -18.19 -12.88
N ILE A 6 78.10 -17.80 -13.87
CA ILE A 6 77.26 -16.55 -13.86
C ILE A 6 75.97 -16.94 -13.20
N VAL A 7 75.68 -16.33 -12.02
CA VAL A 7 74.38 -16.44 -11.31
C VAL A 7 73.49 -15.32 -11.83
N PHE A 8 72.40 -15.69 -12.53
CA PHE A 8 71.33 -14.77 -12.90
C PHE A 8 70.36 -14.60 -11.72
N ILE A 9 70.41 -13.43 -11.09
CA ILE A 9 69.40 -13.03 -10.09
C ILE A 9 68.22 -12.45 -10.86
N THR A 10 67.12 -13.21 -10.94
CA THR A 10 65.85 -12.75 -11.49
C THR A 10 65.08 -11.97 -10.43
N LEU A 11 65.10 -10.67 -10.53
CA LEU A 11 64.33 -9.74 -9.66
C LEU A 11 62.87 -9.77 -10.08
N PHE A 12 61.99 -10.43 -9.28
CA PHE A 12 60.53 -10.39 -9.49
C PHE A 12 59.98 -9.06 -8.95
N LEU A 13 59.71 -8.14 -9.85
CA LEU A 13 58.95 -6.89 -9.54
C LEU A 13 57.47 -7.24 -9.40
N PHE A 14 56.96 -7.30 -8.18
CA PHE A 14 55.52 -7.29 -7.91
C PHE A 14 54.96 -5.87 -8.20
N LEU A 15 54.41 -5.68 -9.39
CA LEU A 15 53.60 -4.53 -9.69
C LEU A 15 52.24 -4.69 -8.97
N PHE A 16 52.09 -4.03 -7.83
CA PHE A 16 50.78 -3.80 -7.23
C PHE A 16 50.02 -2.90 -8.22
N SER A 17 49.20 -3.52 -9.06
CA SER A 17 48.22 -2.80 -9.88
C SER A 17 47.12 -2.28 -8.96
N CYS A 18 47.25 -1.02 -8.50
CA CYS A 18 46.11 -0.23 -8.06
C CYS A 18 45.28 0.08 -9.30
N GLY A 19 44.34 -0.81 -9.64
CA GLY A 19 43.34 -0.51 -10.67
C GLY A 19 42.55 0.73 -10.24
N PRO A 20 42.22 1.63 -11.16
CA PRO A 20 41.38 2.77 -10.85
C PRO A 20 40.07 2.25 -10.26
N LYS A 21 39.69 2.78 -9.08
CA LYS A 21 38.42 2.50 -8.44
C LYS A 21 37.34 2.92 -9.45
N GLU A 22 36.61 1.94 -9.97
CA GLU A 22 35.51 2.20 -10.91
C GLU A 22 34.55 3.18 -10.24
N ILE A 23 34.52 4.44 -10.69
CA ILE A 23 33.56 5.44 -10.21
C ILE A 23 32.24 5.02 -10.87
N ARG A 24 31.49 4.17 -10.19
CA ARG A 24 30.11 3.88 -10.61
C ARG A 24 29.36 5.20 -10.61
N PRO A 25 28.62 5.52 -11.68
CA PRO A 25 27.78 6.72 -11.69
C PRO A 25 26.86 6.66 -10.46
N PRO A 26 26.56 7.81 -9.82
CA PRO A 26 25.72 7.81 -8.65
C PRO A 26 24.39 7.11 -8.97
N SER A 27 24.09 6.05 -8.25
CA SER A 27 22.84 5.32 -8.39
C SER A 27 21.68 6.30 -8.11
N HIS A 28 20.63 6.27 -8.93
CA HIS A 28 19.45 7.12 -8.69
C HIS A 28 18.89 6.87 -7.28
N PRO A 29 18.37 7.90 -6.60
CA PRO A 29 17.76 7.74 -5.28
C PRO A 29 16.65 6.69 -5.31
N ALA A 30 16.68 5.76 -4.35
CA ALA A 30 15.69 4.70 -4.28
C ALA A 30 14.35 5.23 -3.76
N LYS A 31 13.26 4.80 -4.38
CA LYS A 31 11.90 5.10 -3.97
C LYS A 31 11.27 3.88 -3.26
N ILE A 32 10.89 4.05 -2.01
CA ILE A 32 10.18 3.05 -1.22
C ILE A 32 8.69 3.36 -1.28
N ALA A 33 7.90 2.43 -1.81
CA ALA A 33 6.45 2.52 -1.81
C ALA A 33 5.84 1.67 -0.70
N VAL A 34 4.79 2.19 -0.05
CA VAL A 34 3.89 1.40 0.79
C VAL A 34 2.61 1.17 0.03
N VAL A 35 2.27 -0.11 -0.19
CA VAL A 35 1.04 -0.52 -0.87
C VAL A 35 0.07 -1.03 0.17
N LEU A 36 -1.07 -0.36 0.30
CA LEU A 36 -2.12 -0.64 1.27
C LEU A 36 -3.28 -1.35 0.57
N GLY A 37 -3.51 -2.61 0.92
CA GLY A 37 -4.48 -3.46 0.26
C GLY A 37 -5.94 -3.21 0.64
N ALA A 38 -6.85 -3.81 -0.13
CA ALA A 38 -8.29 -3.81 0.09
C ALA A 38 -8.67 -4.72 1.28
N GLY A 39 -9.78 -4.40 1.99
CA GLY A 39 -10.26 -5.25 3.08
C GLY A 39 -11.34 -4.62 3.98
N ALA A 40 -12.05 -3.59 3.54
CA ALA A 40 -13.14 -2.94 4.26
C ALA A 40 -12.76 -2.56 5.71
N ALA A 41 -13.53 -2.96 6.75
CA ALA A 41 -13.25 -2.62 8.15
C ALA A 41 -11.88 -3.12 8.67
N LYS A 42 -11.30 -4.14 8.05
CA LYS A 42 -9.93 -4.60 8.35
C LYS A 42 -8.88 -3.52 8.06
N GLY A 43 -9.23 -2.48 7.29
CA GLY A 43 -8.36 -1.36 6.90
C GLY A 43 -7.75 -0.59 8.07
N PHE A 44 -8.34 -0.63 9.27
CA PHE A 44 -7.73 -0.04 10.46
C PHE A 44 -6.36 -0.64 10.79
N ALA A 45 -6.06 -1.86 10.33
CA ALA A 45 -4.74 -2.46 10.49
C ALA A 45 -3.63 -1.69 9.75
N HIS A 46 -3.95 -1.03 8.63
CA HIS A 46 -2.98 -0.19 7.93
C HIS A 46 -2.44 0.93 8.81
N ILE A 47 -3.28 1.47 9.70
CA ILE A 47 -2.87 2.51 10.65
C ILE A 47 -1.76 2.00 11.57
N GLY A 48 -1.93 0.78 12.12
CA GLY A 48 -0.93 0.14 12.96
C GLY A 48 0.40 -0.07 12.23
N VAL A 49 0.33 -0.51 10.96
CA VAL A 49 1.52 -0.66 10.12
C VAL A 49 2.23 0.68 9.94
N LEU A 50 1.51 1.74 9.53
CA LEU A 50 2.07 3.06 9.31
C LEU A 50 2.71 3.64 10.58
N LYS A 51 2.09 3.44 11.77
CA LYS A 51 2.67 3.82 13.07
C LYS A 51 4.06 3.20 13.29
N VAL A 52 4.19 1.90 13.02
CA VAL A 52 5.47 1.19 13.21
C VAL A 52 6.52 1.66 12.22
N LEU A 53 6.16 1.83 10.94
CA LEU A 53 7.09 2.33 9.92
C LEU A 53 7.59 3.73 10.30
N GLU A 54 6.69 4.63 10.68
CA GLU A 54 7.00 6.01 11.07
C GLU A 54 7.86 6.08 12.33
N SER A 55 7.49 5.34 13.40
CA SER A 55 8.24 5.29 14.66
C SER A 55 9.66 4.74 14.47
N ASN A 56 9.88 3.92 13.45
CA ASN A 56 11.20 3.38 13.09
C ASN A 56 11.89 4.17 11.97
N LYS A 57 11.36 5.35 11.61
CA LYS A 57 11.93 6.23 10.59
C LYS A 57 12.16 5.54 9.24
N ILE A 58 11.27 4.62 8.89
CA ILE A 58 11.28 4.00 7.57
C ILE A 58 10.76 5.04 6.56
N PRO A 59 11.54 5.43 5.56
CA PRO A 59 11.10 6.43 4.60
C PRO A 59 10.02 5.88 3.68
N VAL A 60 8.96 6.67 3.47
CA VAL A 60 7.87 6.37 2.55
C VAL A 60 7.84 7.45 1.48
N HIS A 61 8.21 7.08 0.24
CA HIS A 61 8.30 7.99 -0.89
C HIS A 61 7.05 7.98 -1.77
N MET A 62 6.18 6.98 -1.58
CA MET A 62 4.97 6.79 -2.35
C MET A 62 3.98 5.93 -1.57
N VAL A 63 2.70 6.22 -1.69
CA VAL A 63 1.61 5.39 -1.16
C VAL A 63 0.70 4.99 -2.31
N VAL A 64 0.40 3.71 -2.42
CA VAL A 64 -0.61 3.18 -3.34
C VAL A 64 -1.67 2.48 -2.51
N GLY A 65 -2.92 2.85 -2.69
CA GLY A 65 -4.01 2.31 -1.88
C GLY A 65 -5.15 1.75 -2.71
N THR A 66 -5.68 0.60 -2.31
CA THR A 66 -6.88 -0.01 -2.88
C THR A 66 -7.97 -0.07 -1.80
N SER A 67 -9.18 0.43 -2.10
CA SER A 67 -10.33 0.37 -1.18
C SER A 67 -10.00 0.99 0.20
N ALA A 68 -10.17 0.26 1.28
CA ALA A 68 -9.78 0.70 2.63
C ALA A 68 -8.33 1.20 2.69
N GLY A 69 -7.42 0.62 1.91
CA GLY A 69 -6.04 1.09 1.78
C GLY A 69 -5.95 2.46 1.11
N SER A 70 -6.84 2.79 0.17
CA SER A 70 -6.90 4.12 -0.44
C SER A 70 -7.41 5.17 0.56
N PHE A 71 -8.39 4.81 1.39
CA PHE A 71 -8.92 5.67 2.44
C PHE A 71 -7.82 6.07 3.45
N VAL A 72 -7.13 5.07 4.02
CA VAL A 72 -6.05 5.33 4.98
C VAL A 72 -4.86 6.00 4.31
N GLY A 73 -4.51 5.55 3.09
CA GLY A 73 -3.38 6.06 2.32
C GLY A 73 -3.52 7.53 1.94
N ALA A 74 -4.72 7.99 1.56
CA ALA A 74 -4.98 9.38 1.23
C ALA A 74 -4.75 10.31 2.42
N LEU A 75 -5.23 9.92 3.61
CA LEU A 75 -5.07 10.69 4.84
C LEU A 75 -3.60 10.71 5.28
N TYR A 76 -2.90 9.59 5.19
CA TYR A 76 -1.46 9.52 5.47
C TYR A 76 -0.66 10.38 4.49
N ALA A 77 -0.96 10.29 3.20
CA ALA A 77 -0.30 11.08 2.17
C ALA A 77 -0.57 12.59 2.28
N TYR A 78 -1.72 12.98 2.82
CA TYR A 78 -2.00 14.38 3.16
C TYR A 78 -1.09 14.90 4.27
N GLY A 79 -0.64 14.03 5.19
CA GLY A 79 0.34 14.35 6.22
C GLY A 79 -0.10 14.04 7.65
N PHE A 80 -1.17 13.25 7.84
CA PHE A 80 -1.47 12.70 9.16
C PHE A 80 -0.42 11.64 9.52
N SER A 81 0.11 11.72 10.72
CA SER A 81 0.94 10.65 11.29
C SER A 81 0.09 9.40 11.59
N GLY A 82 0.72 8.25 11.71
CA GLY A 82 0.02 7.02 12.12
C GLY A 82 -0.70 7.16 13.46
N PHE A 83 -0.19 7.96 14.40
CA PHE A 83 -0.84 8.24 15.67
C PHE A 83 -2.07 9.14 15.52
N GLU A 84 -2.00 10.17 14.66
CA GLU A 84 -3.15 11.02 14.34
C GLU A 84 -4.24 10.25 13.61
N LEU A 85 -3.88 9.36 12.69
CA LEU A 85 -4.81 8.45 12.04
C LEU A 85 -5.52 7.53 13.04
N GLN A 86 -4.80 7.01 14.02
CA GLN A 86 -5.40 6.22 15.09
C GLN A 86 -6.41 7.03 15.89
N LYS A 87 -6.05 8.25 16.31
CA LYS A 87 -6.96 9.16 17.02
C LYS A 87 -8.20 9.46 16.18
N LEU A 88 -8.02 9.78 14.89
CA LEU A 88 -9.11 10.04 13.96
C LEU A 88 -10.01 8.81 13.80
N SER A 89 -9.44 7.61 13.70
CA SER A 89 -10.22 6.38 13.56
C SER A 89 -11.15 6.12 14.74
N PHE A 90 -10.76 6.50 15.95
CA PHE A 90 -11.59 6.31 17.13
C PHE A 90 -12.80 7.23 17.18
N SER A 91 -12.68 8.45 16.65
CA SER A 91 -13.79 9.39 16.53
C SER A 91 -14.65 9.18 15.28
N MET A 92 -14.19 8.35 14.34
CA MET A 92 -14.93 8.07 13.11
C MET A 92 -16.07 7.10 13.40
N GLU A 93 -17.30 7.52 13.14
CA GLU A 93 -18.50 6.69 13.20
C GLU A 93 -18.87 6.22 11.79
N ARG A 94 -19.56 5.08 11.71
CA ARG A 94 -20.05 4.53 10.44
C ARG A 94 -20.90 5.54 9.68
N ASP A 95 -21.76 6.29 10.37
CA ASP A 95 -22.67 7.26 9.79
C ASP A 95 -21.98 8.49 9.18
N ASN A 96 -20.69 8.69 9.49
CA ASN A 96 -19.89 9.75 8.85
C ASN A 96 -19.56 9.43 7.39
N ILE A 97 -19.54 8.13 7.00
CA ILE A 97 -19.07 7.68 5.69
C ILE A 97 -20.12 6.87 4.91
N ILE A 98 -21.23 6.48 5.54
CA ILE A 98 -22.29 5.67 4.93
C ILE A 98 -23.54 6.50 4.70
N ASP A 99 -24.01 6.54 3.47
CA ASP A 99 -25.22 7.20 3.00
C ASP A 99 -26.11 6.20 2.26
N PHE A 100 -27.01 5.56 3.01
CA PHE A 100 -27.97 4.63 2.44
C PHE A 100 -28.94 5.32 1.48
N THR A 101 -29.37 4.59 0.47
CA THR A 101 -30.33 5.03 -0.53
C THR A 101 -31.26 3.89 -0.94
N ILE A 102 -32.32 4.23 -1.69
CA ILE A 102 -33.15 3.23 -2.35
C ILE A 102 -32.27 2.46 -3.33
N PRO A 103 -32.28 1.12 -3.32
CA PRO A 103 -31.39 0.33 -4.17
C PRO A 103 -31.61 0.60 -5.65
N ASP A 104 -30.53 1.04 -6.30
CA ASP A 104 -30.35 1.05 -7.75
C ASP A 104 -28.89 0.77 -7.98
N ASN A 105 -28.37 -0.15 -8.57
CA ASN A 105 -26.95 -0.52 -8.71
C ASN A 105 -26.11 -0.57 -7.41
N GLY A 106 -26.72 -0.33 -6.23
CA GLY A 106 -26.11 -0.32 -4.91
C GLY A 106 -27.04 0.23 -3.83
N PHE A 107 -26.65 0.08 -2.57
CA PHE A 107 -27.42 0.54 -1.39
C PHE A 107 -26.82 1.79 -0.74
N ILE A 108 -25.59 2.18 -1.10
CA ILE A 108 -24.83 3.28 -0.53
C ILE A 108 -24.38 4.19 -1.67
N LYS A 109 -24.67 5.50 -1.57
CA LYS A 109 -24.25 6.46 -2.60
C LYS A 109 -22.74 6.69 -2.61
N GLY A 110 -22.09 6.70 -1.44
CA GLY A 110 -20.69 7.00 -1.27
C GLY A 110 -20.32 8.48 -1.31
N GLU A 111 -21.31 9.37 -1.39
CA GLU A 111 -21.09 10.82 -1.37
C GLU A 111 -20.60 11.30 0.00
N LYS A 112 -21.08 10.70 1.08
CA LYS A 112 -20.58 10.97 2.43
C LYS A 112 -19.12 10.58 2.58
N LEU A 113 -18.70 9.43 2.05
CA LEU A 113 -17.30 9.01 2.07
C LEU A 113 -16.42 10.00 1.31
N GLU A 114 -16.85 10.40 0.11
CA GLU A 114 -16.17 11.43 -0.69
C GLU A 114 -16.05 12.76 0.07
N GLY A 115 -17.18 13.26 0.61
CA GLY A 115 -17.23 14.50 1.38
C GLY A 115 -16.37 14.42 2.65
N TYR A 116 -16.37 13.28 3.35
CA TYR A 116 -15.57 13.06 4.55
C TYR A 116 -14.07 13.17 4.24
N ILE A 117 -13.59 12.47 3.21
CA ILE A 117 -12.19 12.58 2.78
C ILE A 117 -11.86 14.02 2.39
N ASN A 118 -12.69 14.64 1.53
CA ASN A 118 -12.45 16.01 1.06
C ASN A 118 -12.39 17.02 2.21
N SER A 119 -13.24 16.87 3.22
CA SER A 119 -13.23 17.76 4.38
C SER A 119 -11.92 17.63 5.18
N ILE A 120 -11.43 16.41 5.42
CA ILE A 120 -10.22 16.18 6.18
C ILE A 120 -8.97 16.63 5.44
N VAL A 121 -8.88 16.34 4.13
CA VAL A 121 -7.75 16.79 3.29
C VAL A 121 -7.93 18.24 2.79
N LYS A 122 -8.97 18.97 3.27
CA LYS A 122 -9.26 20.37 2.91
C LYS A 122 -9.36 20.57 1.40
N ASN A 123 -10.03 19.66 0.70
CA ASN A 123 -10.16 19.63 -0.76
C ASN A 123 -8.80 19.66 -1.50
N THR A 124 -7.71 19.22 -0.87
CA THR A 124 -6.41 19.13 -1.51
C THR A 124 -6.47 18.07 -2.62
N PRO A 125 -6.13 18.39 -3.88
CA PRO A 125 -6.13 17.41 -4.95
C PRO A 125 -4.96 16.41 -4.77
N ILE A 126 -5.09 15.21 -5.35
CA ILE A 126 -4.16 14.08 -5.15
C ILE A 126 -2.71 14.49 -5.42
N GLU A 127 -2.46 15.16 -6.54
CA GLU A 127 -1.13 15.59 -6.98
C GLU A 127 -0.47 16.65 -6.08
N LYS A 128 -1.22 17.18 -5.10
CA LYS A 128 -0.75 18.16 -4.13
C LYS A 128 -0.61 17.60 -2.71
N LEU A 129 -0.87 16.32 -2.53
CA LEU A 129 -0.62 15.65 -1.26
C LEU A 129 0.88 15.63 -0.95
N ARG A 130 1.26 15.58 0.32
CA ARG A 130 2.66 15.67 0.77
C ARG A 130 3.51 14.49 0.30
N ILE A 131 2.90 13.30 0.26
CA ILE A 131 3.53 12.09 -0.27
C ILE A 131 2.79 11.76 -1.57
N PRO A 132 3.48 11.45 -2.68
CA PRO A 132 2.88 10.92 -3.89
C PRO A 132 1.91 9.79 -3.56
N PHE A 133 0.64 9.97 -3.92
CA PHE A 133 -0.44 9.05 -3.60
C PHE A 133 -1.18 8.61 -4.86
N TYR A 134 -1.58 7.35 -4.86
CA TYR A 134 -2.31 6.72 -5.96
C TYR A 134 -3.46 5.89 -5.40
N ALA A 135 -4.68 6.23 -5.79
CA ALA A 135 -5.88 5.45 -5.47
C ALA A 135 -6.21 4.51 -6.63
N VAL A 136 -6.37 3.22 -6.32
CA VAL A 136 -6.62 2.19 -7.33
C VAL A 136 -8.09 1.82 -7.37
N ALA A 137 -8.69 1.88 -8.57
CA ALA A 137 -10.07 1.49 -8.83
C ALA A 137 -10.13 0.55 -10.05
N THR A 138 -11.31 0.03 -10.32
CA THR A 138 -11.59 -0.79 -11.51
C THR A 138 -12.55 -0.05 -12.44
N ASP A 139 -12.16 0.13 -13.69
CA ASP A 139 -13.08 0.55 -14.75
C ASP A 139 -14.05 -0.60 -15.04
N LEU A 140 -15.33 -0.40 -14.74
CA LEU A 140 -16.33 -1.44 -14.82
C LEU A 140 -16.61 -1.88 -16.25
N GLN A 141 -16.52 -0.96 -17.23
CA GLN A 141 -16.78 -1.30 -18.65
C GLN A 141 -15.58 -2.00 -19.29
N ALA A 142 -14.35 -1.62 -18.91
CA ALA A 142 -13.13 -2.20 -19.48
C ALA A 142 -12.63 -3.45 -18.74
N GLY A 143 -13.07 -3.66 -17.51
CA GLY A 143 -12.53 -4.72 -16.63
C GLY A 143 -11.05 -4.53 -16.31
N LYS A 144 -10.56 -3.27 -16.25
CA LYS A 144 -9.14 -2.95 -16.10
C LYS A 144 -8.89 -2.10 -14.86
N GLU A 145 -7.71 -2.26 -14.31
CA GLU A 145 -7.19 -1.39 -13.27
C GLU A 145 -7.05 0.04 -13.79
N VAL A 146 -7.53 0.99 -13.00
CA VAL A 146 -7.30 2.43 -13.19
C VAL A 146 -6.68 3.00 -11.92
N VAL A 147 -5.65 3.84 -12.10
CA VAL A 147 -4.91 4.44 -11.01
C VAL A 147 -5.10 5.96 -11.06
N PHE A 148 -5.75 6.50 -10.05
CA PHE A 148 -5.94 7.93 -9.88
C PHE A 148 -4.74 8.53 -9.14
N GLY A 149 -3.95 9.35 -9.82
CA GLY A 149 -2.81 10.09 -9.26
C GLY A 149 -2.98 11.61 -9.37
N SER A 150 -4.16 12.07 -9.80
CA SER A 150 -4.49 13.50 -9.92
C SER A 150 -6.00 13.73 -9.79
N GLY A 151 -6.39 14.97 -9.55
CA GLY A 151 -7.78 15.39 -9.41
C GLY A 151 -8.30 15.33 -7.96
N ASN A 152 -9.61 15.26 -7.77
CA ASN A 152 -10.25 15.30 -6.46
C ASN A 152 -9.94 14.03 -5.65
N THR A 153 -9.34 14.20 -4.48
CA THR A 153 -8.92 13.11 -3.61
C THR A 153 -10.09 12.27 -3.11
N GLY A 154 -11.16 12.91 -2.65
CA GLY A 154 -12.35 12.20 -2.18
C GLY A 154 -13.04 11.39 -3.27
N THR A 155 -13.17 11.95 -4.48
CA THR A 155 -13.73 11.24 -5.65
C THR A 155 -12.93 10.00 -6.01
N ALA A 156 -11.60 10.10 -6.01
CA ALA A 156 -10.71 8.97 -6.31
C ALA A 156 -10.80 7.88 -5.22
N VAL A 157 -10.82 8.27 -3.95
CA VAL A 157 -11.00 7.32 -2.83
C VAL A 157 -12.38 6.67 -2.89
N ARG A 158 -13.46 7.43 -3.19
CA ARG A 158 -14.79 6.88 -3.39
C ARG A 158 -14.81 5.84 -4.50
N ALA A 159 -14.23 6.14 -5.66
CA ALA A 159 -14.12 5.17 -6.76
C ALA A 159 -13.41 3.89 -6.32
N SER A 160 -12.28 4.05 -5.61
CA SER A 160 -11.49 2.94 -5.07
C SER A 160 -12.24 2.10 -4.03
N CYS A 161 -13.18 2.68 -3.27
CA CYS A 161 -13.95 2.01 -2.22
C CYS A 161 -15.35 1.55 -2.68
N SER A 162 -15.71 1.73 -3.95
CA SER A 162 -17.05 1.42 -4.46
C SER A 162 -17.24 -0.07 -4.72
N VAL A 163 -17.42 -0.84 -3.64
CA VAL A 163 -17.67 -2.29 -3.67
C VAL A 163 -18.91 -2.59 -4.51
N PRO A 164 -18.80 -3.41 -5.58
CA PRO A 164 -19.93 -3.77 -6.45
C PRO A 164 -21.13 -4.33 -5.69
N GLY A 165 -22.33 -3.84 -6.02
CA GLY A 165 -23.57 -4.25 -5.36
C GLY A 165 -23.80 -3.67 -3.96
N ILE A 166 -22.77 -3.03 -3.36
CA ILE A 166 -22.88 -2.32 -2.08
C ILE A 166 -22.95 -0.81 -2.31
N PHE A 167 -21.98 -0.27 -3.03
CA PHE A 167 -21.95 1.16 -3.40
C PHE A 167 -22.46 1.36 -4.82
N ILE A 168 -23.13 2.49 -5.03
CA ILE A 168 -23.45 2.96 -6.38
C ILE A 168 -22.13 3.36 -7.05
N PRO A 169 -21.77 2.75 -8.20
CA PRO A 169 -20.54 3.07 -8.92
C PRO A 169 -20.49 4.56 -9.31
N PRO A 170 -19.50 5.35 -8.90
CA PRO A 170 -19.34 6.71 -9.37
C PRO A 170 -19.06 6.76 -10.86
N VAL A 171 -19.62 7.77 -11.54
CA VAL A 171 -19.33 8.07 -12.94
C VAL A 171 -18.34 9.23 -12.99
N ILE A 172 -17.14 8.99 -13.51
CA ILE A 172 -16.10 10.00 -13.65
C ILE A 172 -15.72 10.08 -15.14
N ALA A 173 -15.85 11.25 -15.74
CA ALA A 173 -15.59 11.46 -17.16
C ALA A 173 -16.33 10.46 -18.08
N GLY A 174 -17.59 10.13 -17.74
CA GLY A 174 -18.46 9.23 -18.51
C GLY A 174 -18.16 7.73 -18.34
N ARG A 175 -17.27 7.33 -17.43
CA ARG A 175 -16.93 5.93 -17.13
C ARG A 175 -17.34 5.58 -15.71
N MET A 176 -17.84 4.36 -15.51
CA MET A 176 -18.20 3.82 -14.20
C MET A 176 -17.01 3.15 -13.55
N TYR A 177 -16.83 3.40 -12.26
CA TYR A 177 -15.75 2.79 -11.47
C TYR A 177 -16.31 2.01 -10.29
N VAL A 178 -15.67 0.88 -10.01
CA VAL A 178 -15.91 0.06 -8.83
C VAL A 178 -14.61 -0.15 -8.06
N ASP A 179 -14.72 -0.77 -6.89
CA ASP A 179 -13.59 -1.06 -6.01
C ASP A 179 -12.40 -1.66 -6.76
N GLY A 180 -11.22 -1.12 -6.49
CA GLY A 180 -9.99 -1.58 -7.11
C GLY A 180 -9.64 -3.02 -6.80
N GLY A 181 -10.13 -3.55 -5.68
CA GLY A 181 -9.92 -4.93 -5.27
C GLY A 181 -10.46 -5.97 -6.24
N VAL A 182 -11.42 -5.57 -7.12
CA VAL A 182 -11.94 -6.47 -8.17
C VAL A 182 -10.83 -6.99 -9.08
N VAL A 183 -9.83 -6.18 -9.38
CA VAL A 183 -8.69 -6.56 -10.26
C VAL A 183 -7.33 -6.41 -9.59
N SER A 184 -7.21 -5.57 -8.57
CA SER A 184 -5.92 -5.23 -7.95
C SER A 184 -6.07 -5.00 -6.44
N PRO A 185 -6.38 -6.05 -5.65
CA PRO A 185 -6.58 -5.92 -4.20
C PRO A 185 -5.32 -5.44 -3.46
N VAL A 186 -4.12 -5.79 -3.94
CA VAL A 186 -2.85 -5.26 -3.42
C VAL A 186 -1.99 -4.82 -4.62
N ALA A 187 -2.09 -3.55 -4.99
CA ALA A 187 -1.65 -2.99 -6.26
C ALA A 187 -0.11 -2.82 -6.35
N VAL A 188 0.65 -3.90 -6.14
CA VAL A 188 2.12 -3.92 -6.21
C VAL A 188 2.63 -3.46 -7.57
N ASP A 189 2.00 -3.95 -8.65
CA ASP A 189 2.40 -3.59 -10.01
C ASP A 189 2.17 -2.11 -10.31
N ALA A 190 1.13 -1.49 -9.74
CA ALA A 190 0.93 -0.06 -9.84
C ALA A 190 2.11 0.70 -9.22
N ALA A 191 2.53 0.35 -8.00
CA ALA A 191 3.70 0.98 -7.36
C ALA A 191 4.96 0.87 -8.24
N ARG A 192 5.21 -0.29 -8.83
CA ARG A 192 6.35 -0.50 -9.75
C ARG A 192 6.25 0.37 -10.98
N ARG A 193 5.08 0.47 -11.62
CA ARG A 193 4.87 1.34 -12.80
C ARG A 193 5.11 2.82 -12.50
N PHE A 194 4.85 3.27 -11.28
CA PHE A 194 5.13 4.64 -10.83
C PHE A 194 6.54 4.82 -10.27
N GLY A 195 7.42 3.84 -10.45
CA GLY A 195 8.85 3.95 -10.22
C GLY A 195 9.29 3.61 -8.80
N ALA A 196 8.56 2.76 -8.09
CA ALA A 196 9.02 2.21 -6.82
C ALA A 196 10.15 1.20 -7.03
N ASP A 197 11.30 1.45 -6.40
CA ASP A 197 12.41 0.49 -6.34
C ASP A 197 12.14 -0.60 -5.31
N ILE A 198 11.53 -0.24 -4.19
CA ILE A 198 11.16 -1.14 -3.09
C ILE A 198 9.67 -1.02 -2.83
N VAL A 199 8.99 -2.16 -2.69
CA VAL A 199 7.56 -2.22 -2.37
C VAL A 199 7.36 -2.98 -1.07
N ILE A 200 6.83 -2.27 -0.06
CA ILE A 200 6.32 -2.84 1.19
C ILE A 200 4.80 -2.97 1.02
N ALA A 201 4.32 -4.19 0.85
CA ALA A 201 2.90 -4.47 0.64
C ALA A 201 2.22 -4.90 1.94
N VAL A 202 1.05 -4.32 2.23
CA VAL A 202 0.23 -4.67 3.39
C VAL A 202 -1.03 -5.37 2.91
N ASP A 203 -1.13 -6.65 3.20
CA ASP A 203 -2.26 -7.50 2.83
C ASP A 203 -3.16 -7.77 4.04
N ILE A 204 -4.37 -7.25 3.99
CA ILE A 204 -5.40 -7.43 5.00
C ILE A 204 -6.56 -8.32 4.51
N SER A 205 -6.41 -8.91 3.33
CA SER A 205 -7.41 -9.79 2.71
C SER A 205 -7.14 -11.28 2.96
N SER A 206 -5.97 -11.61 3.54
CA SER A 206 -5.38 -12.95 3.53
C SER A 206 -6.17 -14.04 4.28
N ASP A 207 -6.96 -13.64 5.28
CA ASP A 207 -7.70 -14.59 6.10
C ASP A 207 -9.20 -14.50 5.76
N ILE A 208 -9.75 -15.59 5.26
CA ILE A 208 -11.18 -15.71 5.00
C ILE A 208 -11.87 -16.09 6.31
N THR A 209 -12.90 -15.33 6.70
CA THR A 209 -13.67 -15.69 7.89
C THR A 209 -14.38 -17.03 7.69
N THR A 210 -14.33 -17.87 8.72
CA THR A 210 -15.05 -19.16 8.76
C THR A 210 -16.51 -19.01 9.19
N THR A 211 -16.92 -17.82 9.63
CA THR A 211 -18.31 -17.52 10.01
C THR A 211 -19.17 -17.42 8.78
N ALA A 212 -20.28 -18.16 8.74
CA ALA A 212 -21.22 -18.08 7.64
C ALA A 212 -21.86 -16.68 7.55
N PRO A 213 -21.91 -16.07 6.36
CA PRO A 213 -22.49 -14.75 6.18
C PRO A 213 -23.99 -14.75 6.46
N GLN A 214 -24.48 -13.69 7.08
CA GLN A 214 -25.89 -13.48 7.43
C GLN A 214 -26.50 -12.45 6.46
N GLY A 215 -27.14 -12.92 5.38
CA GLY A 215 -27.83 -12.05 4.41
C GLY A 215 -26.99 -11.61 3.21
N THR A 216 -27.62 -10.87 2.32
CA THR A 216 -27.07 -10.57 0.98
C THR A 216 -25.80 -9.74 1.00
N ILE A 217 -25.74 -8.70 1.84
CA ILE A 217 -24.58 -7.80 1.92
C ILE A 217 -23.35 -8.56 2.41
N GLU A 218 -23.50 -9.33 3.49
CA GLU A 218 -22.37 -10.12 4.03
C GLU A 218 -21.91 -11.21 3.05
N THR A 219 -22.85 -11.82 2.32
CA THR A 219 -22.53 -12.81 1.29
C THR A 219 -21.71 -12.17 0.16
N LEU A 220 -22.08 -10.97 -0.31
CA LEU A 220 -21.32 -10.23 -1.32
C LEU A 220 -19.93 -9.87 -0.81
N LEU A 221 -19.82 -9.32 0.39
CA LEU A 221 -18.53 -8.97 1.01
C LEU A 221 -17.66 -10.20 1.20
N GLN A 222 -18.22 -11.33 1.59
CA GLN A 222 -17.48 -12.59 1.73
C GLN A 222 -16.98 -13.11 0.38
N ALA A 223 -17.83 -13.10 -0.65
CA ALA A 223 -17.44 -13.50 -1.99
C ALA A 223 -16.29 -12.63 -2.53
N MET A 224 -16.36 -11.30 -2.31
CA MET A 224 -15.27 -10.40 -2.69
C MET A 224 -14.01 -10.64 -1.88
N SER A 225 -14.11 -10.92 -0.58
CA SER A 225 -12.93 -11.26 0.24
C SER A 225 -12.22 -12.51 -0.28
N ILE A 226 -12.97 -13.52 -0.72
CA ILE A 226 -12.41 -14.73 -1.36
C ILE A 226 -11.68 -14.38 -2.66
N MET A 227 -12.30 -13.55 -3.52
CA MET A 227 -11.67 -13.11 -4.77
C MET A 227 -10.40 -12.30 -4.50
N TYR A 228 -10.44 -11.37 -3.54
CA TYR A 228 -9.28 -10.57 -3.16
C TYR A 228 -8.13 -11.44 -2.65
N SER A 229 -8.42 -12.40 -1.78
CA SER A 229 -7.40 -13.31 -1.25
C SER A 229 -6.72 -14.13 -2.37
N ASN A 230 -7.46 -14.59 -3.35
CA ASN A 230 -6.91 -15.34 -4.50
C ASN A 230 -6.02 -14.45 -5.40
N LEU A 231 -6.45 -13.21 -5.66
CA LEU A 231 -5.70 -12.28 -6.51
C LEU A 231 -4.47 -11.71 -5.78
N SER A 232 -4.60 -11.40 -4.48
CA SER A 232 -3.51 -10.81 -3.70
C SER A 232 -2.30 -11.74 -3.65
N GLY A 233 -2.50 -13.05 -3.58
CA GLY A 233 -1.41 -14.03 -3.58
C GLY A 233 -0.45 -13.88 -4.78
N ILE A 234 -1.01 -13.63 -5.97
CA ILE A 234 -0.23 -13.44 -7.20
C ILE A 234 0.52 -12.09 -7.17
N GLN A 235 -0.15 -11.04 -6.70
CA GLN A 235 0.41 -9.69 -6.67
C GLN A 235 1.51 -9.54 -5.63
N LEU A 236 1.32 -10.14 -4.46
CA LEU A 236 2.28 -10.11 -3.36
C LEU A 236 3.63 -10.77 -3.68
N ALA A 237 3.66 -11.74 -4.60
CA ALA A 237 4.90 -12.37 -5.04
C ALA A 237 5.92 -11.39 -5.64
N ARG A 238 5.47 -10.19 -6.02
CA ARG A 238 6.30 -9.12 -6.61
C ARG A 238 6.69 -8.02 -5.61
N ALA A 239 6.26 -8.14 -4.36
CA ALA A 239 6.65 -7.23 -3.29
C ALA A 239 8.00 -7.65 -2.67
N ASP A 240 8.80 -6.69 -2.21
CA ASP A 240 10.06 -6.96 -1.51
C ASP A 240 9.81 -7.38 -0.06
N VAL A 241 8.77 -6.78 0.55
CA VAL A 241 8.32 -7.11 1.89
C VAL A 241 6.79 -7.20 1.90
N VAL A 242 6.28 -8.24 2.52
CA VAL A 242 4.84 -8.43 2.73
C VAL A 242 4.55 -8.40 4.23
N ILE A 243 3.60 -7.53 4.62
CA ILE A 243 3.09 -7.42 5.98
C ILE A 243 1.65 -7.96 5.98
N LYS A 244 1.38 -8.98 6.80
CA LYS A 244 0.06 -9.64 6.88
C LYS A 244 -0.50 -9.56 8.29
N PRO A 245 -1.24 -8.50 8.64
CA PRO A 245 -1.96 -8.42 9.91
C PRO A 245 -2.97 -9.57 10.04
N LYS A 246 -3.03 -10.21 11.22
CA LYS A 246 -3.96 -11.32 11.48
C LYS A 246 -5.35 -10.77 11.80
N VAL A 247 -6.07 -10.32 10.79
CA VAL A 247 -7.38 -9.66 10.91
C VAL A 247 -8.54 -10.46 10.31
N GLY A 248 -8.32 -11.73 9.98
CA GLY A 248 -9.34 -12.59 9.37
C GLY A 248 -10.61 -12.78 10.21
N TYR A 249 -10.48 -12.70 11.53
CA TYR A 249 -11.62 -12.78 12.47
C TYR A 249 -12.47 -11.50 12.53
N ILE A 250 -12.03 -10.41 11.88
CA ILE A 250 -12.78 -9.14 11.81
C ILE A 250 -13.71 -9.18 10.59
N GLY A 251 -15.01 -9.07 10.84
CA GLY A 251 -15.99 -8.97 9.75
C GLY A 251 -15.79 -7.72 8.91
N SER A 252 -16.04 -7.80 7.61
CA SER A 252 -15.83 -6.67 6.68
C SER A 252 -16.67 -5.43 7.00
N SER A 253 -17.76 -5.57 7.75
CA SER A 253 -18.62 -4.47 8.22
C SER A 253 -18.46 -4.14 9.72
N ASP A 254 -17.54 -4.82 10.42
CA ASP A 254 -17.37 -4.68 11.87
C ASP A 254 -16.41 -3.55 12.24
N PHE A 255 -16.97 -2.36 12.40
CA PHE A 255 -16.23 -1.16 12.83
C PHE A 255 -15.96 -1.12 14.36
N SER A 256 -16.49 -2.07 15.15
CA SER A 256 -16.27 -2.09 16.59
C SER A 256 -14.84 -2.52 16.95
N LYS A 257 -14.19 -3.30 16.10
CA LYS A 257 -12.87 -3.89 16.32
C LYS A 257 -11.69 -3.06 15.83
N LYS A 258 -11.86 -1.72 15.76
CA LYS A 258 -10.81 -0.80 15.30
C LYS A 258 -9.50 -0.93 16.08
N HIS A 259 -9.57 -1.01 17.41
CA HIS A 259 -8.40 -1.16 18.28
C HIS A 259 -7.64 -2.46 18.02
N GLU A 260 -8.38 -3.55 17.91
CA GLU A 260 -7.80 -4.88 17.63
C GLU A 260 -7.12 -4.88 16.28
N ALA A 261 -7.76 -4.33 15.25
CA ALA A 261 -7.17 -4.22 13.91
C ALA A 261 -5.87 -3.41 13.92
N VAL A 262 -5.84 -2.24 14.58
CA VAL A 262 -4.63 -1.43 14.70
C VAL A 262 -3.51 -2.21 15.38
N LEU A 263 -3.79 -2.92 16.48
CA LEU A 263 -2.82 -3.73 17.21
C LEU A 263 -2.26 -4.88 16.35
N GLU A 264 -3.11 -5.56 15.59
CA GLU A 264 -2.66 -6.61 14.67
C GLU A 264 -1.78 -6.02 13.55
N GLY A 265 -2.08 -4.81 13.08
CA GLY A 265 -1.22 -4.07 12.16
C GLY A 265 0.16 -3.76 12.74
N GLU A 266 0.21 -3.30 14.00
CA GLU A 266 1.46 -3.04 14.71
C GLU A 266 2.30 -4.31 14.87
N LYS A 267 1.70 -5.41 15.32
CA LYS A 267 2.38 -6.71 15.49
C LYS A 267 2.99 -7.19 14.18
N ALA A 268 2.19 -7.24 13.11
CA ALA A 268 2.66 -7.70 11.81
C ALA A 268 3.78 -6.83 11.24
N ALA A 269 3.70 -5.52 11.44
CA ALA A 269 4.76 -4.61 11.00
C ALA A 269 6.05 -4.79 11.82
N LEU A 270 5.96 -5.02 13.13
CA LEU A 270 7.12 -5.32 13.98
C LEU A 270 7.79 -6.64 13.58
N GLU A 271 7.01 -7.66 13.20
CA GLU A 271 7.55 -8.94 12.69
C GLU A 271 8.33 -8.74 11.37
N ALA A 272 7.84 -7.86 10.46
CA ALA A 272 8.49 -7.56 9.20
C ALA A 272 9.66 -6.55 9.31
N LEU A 273 9.74 -5.81 10.43
CA LEU A 273 10.66 -4.70 10.61
C LEU A 273 12.15 -5.05 10.42
N PRO A 274 12.67 -6.20 10.90
CA PRO A 274 14.06 -6.58 10.66
C PRO A 274 14.41 -6.63 9.17
N LYS A 275 13.55 -7.22 8.34
CA LYS A 275 13.73 -7.29 6.88
C LYS A 275 13.66 -5.91 6.23
N ILE A 276 12.74 -5.06 6.67
CA ILE A 276 12.62 -3.69 6.16
C ILE A 276 13.90 -2.90 6.49
N LYS A 277 14.41 -3.00 7.72
CA LYS A 277 15.65 -2.33 8.14
C LYS A 277 16.87 -2.84 7.37
N GLU A 278 16.95 -4.13 7.08
CA GLU A 278 18.01 -4.71 6.25
C GLU A 278 18.04 -4.04 4.87
N ILE A 279 16.88 -3.96 4.19
CA ILE A 279 16.75 -3.31 2.87
C ILE A 279 17.15 -1.83 2.95
N VAL A 280 16.62 -1.09 3.92
CA VAL A 280 16.92 0.33 4.12
C VAL A 280 18.42 0.57 4.35
N ASN A 281 19.07 -0.28 5.17
CA ASN A 281 20.49 -0.18 5.44
C ASN A 281 21.33 -0.48 4.19
N THR A 282 20.95 -1.50 3.39
CA THR A 282 21.60 -1.80 2.11
C THR A 282 21.53 -0.59 1.16
N LEU A 283 20.34 0.01 1.01
CA LEU A 283 20.17 1.21 0.17
C LEU A 283 21.00 2.40 0.65
N LYS A 284 21.18 2.57 1.97
CA LYS A 284 22.06 3.61 2.54
C LYS A 284 23.53 3.32 2.23
N GLN A 285 23.97 2.07 2.35
CA GLN A 285 25.34 1.65 2.01
C GLN A 285 25.64 1.87 0.52
N GLU A 286 24.64 1.68 -0.34
CA GLU A 286 24.74 1.93 -1.78
C GLU A 286 24.67 3.43 -2.14
N GLY A 287 24.46 4.32 -1.17
CA GLY A 287 24.26 5.77 -1.41
C GLY A 287 22.94 6.09 -2.13
N ARG A 288 21.99 5.19 -2.12
CA ARG A 288 20.66 5.34 -2.75
C ARG A 288 19.60 5.89 -1.81
N LEU A 289 19.89 5.97 -0.52
CA LEU A 289 18.99 6.51 0.50
C LEU A 289 19.80 7.35 1.49
N HIS A 290 19.29 8.54 1.83
CA HIS A 290 19.95 9.49 2.76
C HIS A 290 19.30 9.47 4.14
#